data_e26a6201142f606227a5452685e505c8
#
_entry.id   e26a6201142f606227a5452685e505c8
#
_cell.length_a   1.000
_cell.length_b   1.000
_cell.length_c   1.000
_cell.angle_alpha   90.00
_cell.angle_beta   90.00
_cell.angle_gamma   90.00
#
_symmetry.space_group_name_H-M   'P 1'
#
loop_
_entity.id
_entity.type
_entity.pdbx_description
1 polymer ?
#
loop_
_entity_poly.entity_id
_entity_poly.type
_entity_poly.pdbx_seq_one_letter_code
_entity_poly.pdbx_strand_id
1 'polypeptide(L)'
;QLGLVVLWPLIVFVSLVRWTLMTIASQGRLMFSALTALSLLMALGLTAWPPRRLRGLLVGAMGLLLLISAALLPWITIRPAYALPQPLDAERIPTSATPVGATFGDRMRLLAYQVDREQAAPGEHIAITLYWQALQRMDEDYSVFIHLLREHDLIIAQRDRYPGRGLYPTSLWSPGEIIADTYVLAIPATALTPAEAQCEVGLYELASGTRLPVVDAAGGAQGDN
;
A
#
# COMPACT_ATOMS: atom_id res chain seq x y z
N GLN A 1 -26.15 -20.47 26.54
CA GLN A 1 -24.71 -20.24 26.37
C GLN A 1 -24.26 -20.56 24.95
N LEU A 2 -24.67 -21.68 24.34
CA LEU A 2 -24.28 -22.04 22.96
C LEU A 2 -24.76 -21.00 21.92
N GLY A 3 -25.95 -20.43 22.13
CA GLY A 3 -26.49 -19.38 21.27
C GLY A 3 -25.61 -18.12 21.20
N LEU A 4 -25.00 -17.73 22.30
CA LEU A 4 -24.06 -16.60 22.34
C LEU A 4 -22.77 -16.90 21.58
N VAL A 5 -22.28 -18.14 21.66
CA VAL A 5 -21.06 -18.59 20.95
C VAL A 5 -21.28 -18.55 19.44
N VAL A 6 -22.47 -18.82 18.94
CA VAL A 6 -22.83 -18.75 17.52
C VAL A 6 -23.13 -17.31 17.10
N LEU A 7 -23.87 -16.57 17.92
CA LEU A 7 -24.32 -15.22 17.60
C LEU A 7 -23.17 -14.19 17.55
N TRP A 8 -22.19 -14.33 18.44
CA TRP A 8 -21.08 -13.39 18.54
C TRP A 8 -20.22 -13.30 17.25
N PRO A 9 -19.71 -14.40 16.68
CA PRO A 9 -18.99 -14.33 15.41
C PRO A 9 -19.82 -13.76 14.26
N LEU A 10 -21.12 -14.04 14.23
CA LEU A 10 -22.03 -13.52 13.24
C LEU A 10 -22.15 -11.99 13.33
N ILE A 11 -22.34 -11.46 14.55
CA ILE A 11 -22.40 -10.01 14.79
C ILE A 11 -21.09 -9.34 14.37
N VAL A 12 -19.94 -9.93 14.75
CA VAL A 12 -18.61 -9.39 14.40
C VAL A 12 -18.41 -9.42 12.88
N PHE A 13 -18.81 -10.50 12.22
CA PHE A 13 -18.70 -10.63 10.76
C PHE A 13 -19.57 -9.61 10.02
N VAL A 14 -20.85 -9.46 10.41
CA VAL A 14 -21.76 -8.46 9.83
C VAL A 14 -21.22 -7.04 10.05
N SER A 15 -20.69 -6.78 11.23
CA SER A 15 -20.06 -5.48 11.55
C SER A 15 -18.82 -5.22 10.68
N LEU A 16 -17.99 -6.24 10.44
CA LEU A 16 -16.84 -6.15 9.56
C LEU A 16 -17.26 -5.87 8.12
N VAL A 17 -18.26 -6.60 7.60
CA VAL A 17 -18.78 -6.37 6.24
C VAL A 17 -19.31 -4.95 6.10
N ARG A 18 -20.13 -4.50 7.07
CA ARG A 18 -20.65 -3.12 7.07
C ARG A 18 -19.52 -2.09 7.11
N TRP A 19 -18.50 -2.30 7.95
CA TRP A 19 -17.33 -1.42 8.02
C TRP A 19 -16.59 -1.35 6.68
N THR A 20 -16.35 -2.50 6.04
CA THR A 20 -15.62 -2.58 4.75
C THR A 20 -16.39 -1.91 3.60
N LEU A 21 -17.72 -1.89 3.67
CA LEU A 21 -18.57 -1.18 2.69
C LEU A 21 -18.58 0.34 2.91
N MET A 22 -18.29 0.80 4.13
CA MET A 22 -18.31 2.23 4.48
C MET A 22 -16.93 2.88 4.48
N THR A 23 -15.87 2.09 4.57
CA THR A 23 -14.48 2.54 4.67
C THR A 23 -13.60 1.81 3.68
N ILE A 24 -12.70 2.53 3.02
CA ILE A 24 -11.75 1.95 2.04
C ILE A 24 -10.70 1.03 2.72
N ALA A 25 -10.65 1.01 4.07
CA ALA A 25 -9.71 0.23 4.85
C ALA A 25 -10.31 -1.09 5.30
N SER A 26 -9.96 -2.19 4.63
CA SER A 26 -10.25 -3.55 5.08
C SER A 26 -9.38 -3.92 6.28
N GLN A 27 -9.98 -4.22 7.44
CA GLN A 27 -9.26 -4.57 8.66
C GLN A 27 -9.69 -5.95 9.18
N GLY A 28 -9.19 -7.02 8.53
CA GLY A 28 -9.47 -8.41 8.95
C GLY A 28 -9.18 -8.69 10.43
N ARG A 29 -8.29 -7.89 11.07
CA ARG A 29 -8.00 -7.96 12.52
C ARG A 29 -9.23 -7.76 13.42
N LEU A 30 -10.30 -7.13 12.94
CA LEU A 30 -11.54 -6.96 13.68
C LEU A 30 -12.22 -8.31 13.99
N MET A 31 -11.95 -9.35 13.19
CA MET A 31 -12.41 -10.71 13.46
C MET A 31 -11.71 -11.38 14.67
N PHE A 32 -10.60 -10.85 15.15
CA PHE A 32 -9.89 -11.43 16.31
C PHE A 32 -10.73 -11.46 17.58
N SER A 33 -11.67 -10.52 17.74
CA SER A 33 -12.62 -10.51 18.86
C SER A 33 -13.56 -11.74 18.86
N ALA A 34 -13.76 -12.37 17.70
CA ALA A 34 -14.58 -13.57 17.56
C ALA A 34 -13.75 -14.88 17.55
N LEU A 35 -12.40 -14.78 17.60
CA LEU A 35 -11.52 -15.93 17.42
C LEU A 35 -11.79 -17.07 18.42
N THR A 36 -12.03 -16.74 19.71
CA THR A 36 -12.32 -17.74 20.74
C THR A 36 -13.61 -18.51 20.43
N ALA A 37 -14.67 -17.80 20.02
CA ALA A 37 -15.93 -18.42 19.68
C ALA A 37 -15.81 -19.28 18.42
N LEU A 38 -15.10 -18.79 17.40
CA LEU A 38 -14.82 -19.56 16.17
C LEU A 38 -14.02 -20.82 16.48
N SER A 39 -12.96 -20.72 17.28
CA SER A 39 -12.14 -21.87 17.68
C SER A 39 -12.96 -22.92 18.42
N LEU A 40 -13.84 -22.49 19.32
CA LEU A 40 -14.74 -23.39 20.04
C LEU A 40 -15.73 -24.09 19.10
N LEU A 41 -16.35 -23.36 18.17
CA LEU A 41 -17.25 -23.92 17.16
C LEU A 41 -16.54 -24.91 16.25
N MET A 42 -15.32 -24.61 15.83
CA MET A 42 -14.48 -25.52 15.04
C MET A 42 -14.16 -26.81 15.83
N ALA A 43 -13.75 -26.66 17.08
CA ALA A 43 -13.47 -27.83 17.94
C ALA A 43 -14.72 -28.71 18.17
N LEU A 44 -15.86 -28.07 18.42
CA LEU A 44 -17.15 -28.78 18.55
C LEU A 44 -17.54 -29.48 17.24
N GLY A 45 -17.41 -28.81 16.11
CA GLY A 45 -17.69 -29.39 14.79
C GLY A 45 -16.81 -30.60 14.48
N LEU A 46 -15.50 -30.49 14.72
CA LEU A 46 -14.53 -31.55 14.51
C LEU A 46 -14.73 -32.76 15.44
N THR A 47 -15.27 -32.53 16.64
CA THR A 47 -15.46 -33.61 17.64
C THR A 47 -16.88 -34.16 17.67
N ALA A 48 -17.90 -33.40 17.29
CA ALA A 48 -19.30 -33.82 17.36
C ALA A 48 -19.80 -34.54 16.09
N TRP A 49 -19.44 -33.99 14.91
CA TRP A 49 -20.02 -34.44 13.65
C TRP A 49 -19.41 -35.73 13.08
N PRO A 50 -18.06 -35.97 13.08
CA PRO A 50 -17.51 -37.13 12.45
C PRO A 50 -17.70 -38.40 13.30
N PRO A 51 -17.77 -39.58 12.65
CA PRO A 51 -17.78 -40.86 13.35
C PRO A 51 -16.55 -41.01 14.26
N ARG A 52 -16.73 -41.63 15.41
CA ARG A 52 -15.66 -41.78 16.42
C ARG A 52 -14.33 -42.30 15.86
N ARG A 53 -14.38 -43.14 14.82
CA ARG A 53 -13.18 -43.74 14.16
C ARG A 53 -12.38 -42.72 13.37
N LEU A 54 -13.02 -41.64 12.86
CA LEU A 54 -12.39 -40.62 12.02
C LEU A 54 -11.98 -39.36 12.81
N ARG A 55 -12.47 -39.19 14.03
CA ARG A 55 -12.19 -37.96 14.82
C ARG A 55 -10.71 -37.67 15.01
N GLY A 56 -9.97 -38.70 15.47
CA GLY A 56 -8.52 -38.56 15.69
C GLY A 56 -7.77 -38.19 14.41
N LEU A 57 -8.15 -38.82 13.29
CA LEU A 57 -7.56 -38.53 11.99
C LEU A 57 -7.86 -37.08 11.54
N LEU A 58 -9.12 -36.64 11.65
CA LEU A 58 -9.53 -35.30 11.22
C LEU A 58 -8.91 -34.20 12.10
N VAL A 59 -8.88 -34.41 13.41
CA VAL A 59 -8.24 -33.46 14.35
C VAL A 59 -6.74 -33.41 14.08
N GLY A 60 -6.08 -34.55 13.87
CA GLY A 60 -4.66 -34.61 13.52
C GLY A 60 -4.37 -33.97 12.17
N ALA A 61 -5.18 -34.23 11.14
CA ALA A 61 -5.03 -33.64 9.83
C ALA A 61 -5.23 -32.11 9.87
N MET A 62 -6.23 -31.63 10.62
CA MET A 62 -6.45 -30.20 10.80
C MET A 62 -5.28 -29.53 11.56
N GLY A 63 -4.81 -30.18 12.64
CA GLY A 63 -3.65 -29.71 13.39
C GLY A 63 -2.39 -29.63 12.52
N LEU A 64 -2.15 -30.66 11.72
CA LEU A 64 -1.04 -30.68 10.76
C LEU A 64 -1.18 -29.57 9.68
N LEU A 65 -2.38 -29.41 9.13
CA LEU A 65 -2.66 -28.36 8.15
C LEU A 65 -2.38 -26.96 8.74
N LEU A 66 -2.84 -26.70 9.96
CA LEU A 66 -2.59 -25.42 10.63
C LEU A 66 -1.10 -25.21 10.93
N LEU A 67 -0.40 -26.28 11.36
CA LEU A 67 1.04 -26.22 11.60
C LEU A 67 1.81 -25.91 10.30
N ILE A 68 1.50 -26.62 9.22
CA ILE A 68 2.10 -26.39 7.89
C ILE A 68 1.80 -24.97 7.43
N SER A 69 0.55 -24.50 7.55
CA SER A 69 0.17 -23.14 7.18
C SER A 69 0.94 -22.11 8.01
N ALA A 70 1.03 -22.29 9.32
CA ALA A 70 1.78 -21.41 10.21
C ALA A 70 3.28 -21.35 9.86
N ALA A 71 3.85 -22.49 9.45
CA ALA A 71 5.26 -22.56 9.03
C ALA A 71 5.50 -21.92 7.65
N LEU A 72 4.57 -22.05 6.71
CA LEU A 72 4.74 -21.59 5.33
C LEU A 72 4.30 -20.15 5.10
N LEU A 73 3.23 -19.66 5.76
CA LEU A 73 2.67 -18.33 5.56
C LEU A 73 3.70 -17.18 5.75
N PRO A 74 4.62 -17.22 6.72
CA PRO A 74 5.67 -16.20 6.83
C PRO A 74 6.53 -16.08 5.58
N TRP A 75 6.82 -17.19 4.91
CA TRP A 75 7.69 -17.23 3.73
C TRP A 75 6.96 -16.92 2.42
N ILE A 76 5.73 -17.42 2.27
CA ILE A 76 4.98 -17.30 1.00
C ILE A 76 4.18 -15.99 0.94
N THR A 77 3.76 -15.46 2.09
CA THR A 77 2.87 -14.30 2.15
C THR A 77 3.53 -13.09 2.79
N ILE A 78 4.09 -13.26 4.01
CA ILE A 78 4.59 -12.11 4.77
C ILE A 78 5.89 -11.58 4.15
N ARG A 79 6.88 -12.46 3.96
CA ARG A 79 8.18 -12.04 3.43
C ARG A 79 8.09 -11.32 2.07
N PRO A 80 7.33 -11.80 1.07
CA PRO A 80 7.17 -11.08 -0.19
C PRO A 80 6.41 -9.75 -0.03
N ALA A 81 5.40 -9.71 0.86
CA ALA A 81 4.62 -8.50 1.09
C ALA A 81 5.43 -7.37 1.74
N TYR A 82 6.43 -7.73 2.55
CA TYR A 82 7.33 -6.79 3.25
C TYR A 82 8.74 -6.75 2.63
N ALA A 83 8.91 -7.28 1.43
CA ALA A 83 10.18 -7.16 0.74
C ALA A 83 10.45 -5.70 0.38
N LEU A 84 11.66 -5.25 0.72
CA LEU A 84 12.11 -3.92 0.35
C LEU A 84 12.26 -3.83 -1.18
N PRO A 85 11.99 -2.65 -1.77
CA PRO A 85 12.32 -2.42 -3.17
C PRO A 85 13.79 -2.76 -3.43
N GLN A 86 14.06 -3.37 -4.58
CA GLN A 86 15.44 -3.61 -4.98
C GLN A 86 15.97 -2.38 -5.71
N PRO A 87 17.18 -1.93 -5.37
CA PRO A 87 17.84 -0.88 -6.15
C PRO A 87 17.89 -1.23 -7.63
N LEU A 88 17.70 -0.24 -8.47
CA LEU A 88 17.74 -0.36 -9.92
C LEU A 88 19.03 0.23 -10.47
N ASP A 89 19.57 -0.37 -11.52
CA ASP A 89 20.56 0.30 -12.36
C ASP A 89 19.84 1.30 -13.28
N ALA A 90 20.46 2.44 -13.57
CA ALA A 90 19.86 3.48 -14.40
C ALA A 90 19.43 2.95 -15.80
N GLU A 91 20.16 1.97 -16.32
CA GLU A 91 19.87 1.31 -17.60
C GLU A 91 18.58 0.48 -17.59
N ARG A 92 18.08 0.14 -16.42
CA ARG A 92 16.83 -0.62 -16.22
C ARG A 92 15.59 0.26 -16.13
N ILE A 93 15.75 1.59 -16.13
CA ILE A 93 14.61 2.49 -16.27
C ILE A 93 14.04 2.28 -17.68
N PRO A 94 12.73 1.96 -17.81
CA PRO A 94 12.13 1.71 -19.11
C PRO A 94 12.29 2.92 -20.04
N THR A 95 12.57 2.69 -21.30
CA THR A 95 12.63 3.74 -22.32
C THR A 95 11.30 4.43 -22.57
N SER A 96 10.20 3.79 -22.15
CA SER A 96 8.84 4.36 -22.13
C SER A 96 8.58 5.32 -20.97
N ALA A 97 9.48 5.39 -19.99
CA ALA A 97 9.36 6.35 -18.89
C ALA A 97 9.72 7.76 -19.38
N THR A 98 8.92 8.72 -18.97
CA THR A 98 9.14 10.14 -19.31
C THR A 98 10.23 10.71 -18.40
N PRO A 99 11.34 11.23 -18.94
CA PRO A 99 12.40 11.84 -18.13
C PRO A 99 11.93 13.15 -17.50
N VAL A 100 12.39 13.40 -16.25
CA VAL A 100 12.07 14.62 -15.48
C VAL A 100 13.33 15.37 -15.09
N GLY A 101 14.23 14.75 -14.31
CA GLY A 101 15.48 15.34 -13.86
C GLY A 101 15.36 16.37 -12.74
N ALA A 102 14.18 16.52 -12.12
CA ALA A 102 13.95 17.47 -11.03
C ALA A 102 14.61 17.02 -9.73
N THR A 103 15.17 17.96 -8.97
CA THR A 103 15.85 17.74 -7.69
C THR A 103 15.03 18.33 -6.55
N PHE A 104 14.93 17.59 -5.47
CA PHE A 104 14.15 17.94 -4.28
C PHE A 104 15.09 18.15 -3.09
N GLY A 105 15.25 19.41 -2.66
CA GLY A 105 16.06 19.81 -1.51
C GLY A 105 17.51 19.30 -1.51
N ASP A 106 18.13 19.12 -2.67
CA ASP A 106 19.45 18.49 -2.87
C ASP A 106 19.57 17.08 -2.26
N ARG A 107 18.44 16.48 -1.85
CA ARG A 107 18.37 15.16 -1.22
C ARG A 107 18.07 14.06 -2.21
N MET A 108 17.09 14.28 -3.06
CA MET A 108 16.58 13.29 -4.00
C MET A 108 16.39 13.92 -5.38
N ARG A 109 16.54 13.09 -6.41
CA ARG A 109 16.24 13.45 -7.79
C ARG A 109 15.17 12.53 -8.35
N LEU A 110 14.14 13.08 -8.94
CA LEU A 110 13.19 12.36 -9.76
C LEU A 110 13.77 12.23 -11.17
N LEU A 111 14.25 11.04 -11.53
CA LEU A 111 14.86 10.78 -12.84
C LEU A 111 13.83 10.71 -13.94
N ALA A 112 12.75 9.97 -13.71
CA ALA A 112 11.68 9.75 -14.67
C ALA A 112 10.39 9.33 -13.96
N TYR A 113 9.28 9.34 -14.69
CA TYR A 113 8.02 8.71 -14.27
C TYR A 113 7.42 7.88 -15.39
N GLN A 114 6.53 6.97 -15.03
CA GLN A 114 5.74 6.18 -15.96
C GLN A 114 4.30 6.07 -15.44
N VAL A 115 3.34 6.22 -16.34
CA VAL A 115 1.91 6.05 -16.03
C VAL A 115 1.43 4.80 -16.75
N ASP A 116 0.61 3.98 -16.11
CA ASP A 116 0.06 2.75 -16.71
C ASP A 116 -0.99 3.05 -17.80
N ARG A 117 -1.68 4.20 -17.66
CA ARG A 117 -2.69 4.68 -18.60
C ARG A 117 -2.84 6.20 -18.53
N GLU A 118 -3.12 6.82 -19.67
CA GLU A 118 -3.32 8.28 -19.78
C GLU A 118 -4.76 8.70 -19.44
N GLN A 119 -5.70 7.77 -19.42
CA GLN A 119 -7.12 8.03 -19.17
C GLN A 119 -7.68 7.01 -18.17
N ALA A 120 -8.53 7.49 -17.27
CA ALA A 120 -9.26 6.64 -16.34
C ALA A 120 -10.68 7.19 -16.12
N ALA A 121 -11.63 6.28 -16.00
CA ALA A 121 -13.00 6.62 -15.64
C ALA A 121 -13.17 6.79 -14.12
N PRO A 122 -14.23 7.51 -13.66
CA PRO A 122 -14.59 7.53 -12.25
C PRO A 122 -14.77 6.12 -11.69
N GLY A 123 -14.18 5.86 -10.52
CA GLY A 123 -14.14 4.55 -9.88
C GLY A 123 -12.95 3.67 -10.28
N GLU A 124 -12.18 4.04 -11.29
CA GLU A 124 -10.96 3.33 -11.69
C GLU A 124 -9.72 3.80 -10.92
N HIS A 125 -8.59 3.21 -11.25
CA HIS A 125 -7.29 3.51 -10.64
C HIS A 125 -6.28 3.88 -11.73
N ILE A 126 -5.35 4.77 -11.39
CA ILE A 126 -4.16 5.08 -12.19
C ILE A 126 -2.94 4.69 -11.36
N ALA A 127 -2.00 3.95 -11.97
CA ALA A 127 -0.74 3.63 -11.36
C ALA A 127 0.38 4.52 -11.93
N ILE A 128 1.08 5.22 -11.05
CA ILE A 128 2.20 6.09 -11.40
C ILE A 128 3.45 5.51 -10.74
N THR A 129 4.44 5.17 -11.55
CA THR A 129 5.76 4.73 -11.08
C THR A 129 6.74 5.88 -11.17
N LEU A 130 7.36 6.22 -10.07
CA LEU A 130 8.39 7.25 -9.95
C LEU A 130 9.75 6.59 -9.80
N TYR A 131 10.75 7.06 -10.55
CA TYR A 131 12.12 6.59 -10.49
C TYR A 131 12.97 7.62 -9.74
N TRP A 132 13.19 7.36 -8.47
CA TRP A 132 13.91 8.24 -7.55
C TRP A 132 15.39 7.86 -7.44
N GLN A 133 16.25 8.83 -7.38
CA GLN A 133 17.66 8.67 -7.04
C GLN A 133 17.97 9.42 -5.75
N ALA A 134 18.60 8.75 -4.79
CA ALA A 134 19.18 9.39 -3.62
C ALA A 134 20.46 10.13 -4.03
N LEU A 135 20.56 11.42 -3.76
CA LEU A 135 21.75 12.21 -4.06
C LEU A 135 22.76 12.16 -2.91
N GLN A 136 22.24 12.06 -1.69
CA GLN A 136 23.06 11.97 -0.48
C GLN A 136 22.33 11.14 0.58
N ARG A 137 23.01 10.81 1.67
CA ARG A 137 22.39 10.19 2.81
C ARG A 137 21.39 11.14 3.44
N MET A 138 20.24 10.62 3.82
CA MET A 138 19.18 11.37 4.49
C MET A 138 19.09 10.92 5.94
N ASP A 139 19.04 11.88 6.85
CA ASP A 139 18.88 11.60 8.29
C ASP A 139 17.39 11.59 8.67
N GLU A 140 16.54 12.08 7.79
CA GLU A 140 15.09 12.22 7.97
C GLU A 140 14.32 11.40 6.93
N ASP A 141 13.10 11.02 7.30
CA ASP A 141 12.20 10.27 6.43
C ASP A 141 11.22 11.21 5.73
N TYR A 142 11.34 11.29 4.41
CA TYR A 142 10.45 12.09 3.58
C TYR A 142 9.29 11.27 3.04
N SER A 143 8.08 11.81 3.18
CA SER A 143 6.90 11.30 2.50
C SER A 143 6.85 11.85 1.09
N VAL A 144 6.57 10.99 0.14
CA VAL A 144 6.22 11.38 -1.24
C VAL A 144 4.72 11.61 -1.30
N PHE A 145 4.30 12.75 -1.83
CA PHE A 145 2.92 12.97 -2.20
C PHE A 145 2.75 13.00 -3.72
N ILE A 146 1.63 12.49 -4.18
CA ILE A 146 1.20 12.57 -5.55
C ILE A 146 -0.25 13.04 -5.55
N HIS A 147 -0.50 14.19 -6.15
CA HIS A 147 -1.83 14.75 -6.31
C HIS A 147 -2.20 14.82 -7.79
N LEU A 148 -3.40 14.40 -8.14
CA LEU A 148 -4.01 14.70 -9.41
C LEU A 148 -4.89 15.92 -9.25
N LEU A 149 -4.47 17.02 -9.85
CA LEU A 149 -5.11 18.31 -9.76
C LEU A 149 -5.88 18.62 -11.06
N ARG A 150 -7.09 19.13 -10.95
CA ARG A 150 -7.79 19.76 -12.07
C ARG A 150 -7.70 21.28 -11.94
N GLU A 151 -8.39 22.01 -12.79
CA GLU A 151 -8.45 23.47 -12.76
C GLU A 151 -8.62 24.01 -11.34
N HIS A 152 -7.91 25.10 -11.04
CA HIS A 152 -7.90 25.77 -9.73
C HIS A 152 -7.38 24.91 -8.58
N ASP A 153 -6.39 24.04 -8.85
CA ASP A 153 -5.70 23.20 -7.87
C ASP A 153 -6.62 22.28 -7.06
N LEU A 154 -7.77 21.91 -7.65
CA LEU A 154 -8.71 21.04 -6.99
C LEU A 154 -8.22 19.58 -7.06
N ILE A 155 -7.93 19.00 -5.91
CA ILE A 155 -7.46 17.62 -5.82
C ILE A 155 -8.58 16.66 -6.22
N ILE A 156 -8.37 15.90 -7.30
CA ILE A 156 -9.26 14.81 -7.74
C ILE A 156 -8.92 13.51 -6.98
N ALA A 157 -7.62 13.20 -6.90
CA ALA A 157 -7.12 12.02 -6.22
C ALA A 157 -5.73 12.32 -5.66
N GLN A 158 -5.39 11.69 -4.55
CA GLN A 158 -4.08 11.87 -3.92
C GLN A 158 -3.58 10.58 -3.30
N ARG A 159 -2.27 10.48 -3.15
CA ARG A 159 -1.61 9.41 -2.43
C ARG A 159 -0.33 9.92 -1.79
N ASP A 160 -0.30 9.88 -0.46
CA ASP A 160 0.83 10.28 0.36
C ASP A 160 1.33 9.08 1.15
N ARG A 161 2.63 8.80 1.09
CA ARG A 161 3.26 7.75 1.88
C ARG A 161 4.78 7.79 1.79
N TYR A 162 5.45 7.14 2.73
CA TYR A 162 6.85 6.81 2.57
C TYR A 162 7.07 5.88 1.35
N PRO A 163 8.22 5.98 0.68
CA PRO A 163 8.57 5.12 -0.44
C PRO A 163 8.50 3.61 -0.11
N GLY A 164 8.50 2.78 -1.15
CA GLY A 164 8.45 1.33 -1.00
C GLY A 164 7.16 0.83 -0.38
N ARG A 165 6.02 1.42 -0.72
CA ARG A 165 4.72 1.14 -0.10
C ARG A 165 4.66 1.44 1.40
N GLY A 166 5.47 2.40 1.88
CA GLY A 166 5.59 2.76 3.29
C GLY A 166 6.61 1.92 4.07
N LEU A 167 7.36 1.05 3.41
CA LEU A 167 8.27 0.10 4.03
C LEU A 167 9.74 0.47 3.86
N TYR A 168 10.06 1.43 3.00
CA TYR A 168 11.42 1.82 2.68
C TYR A 168 11.63 3.34 2.87
N PRO A 169 11.70 3.81 4.12
CA PRO A 169 11.89 5.21 4.43
C PRO A 169 13.22 5.72 3.86
N THR A 170 13.26 7.01 3.53
CA THR A 170 14.39 7.62 2.81
C THR A 170 15.70 7.61 3.58
N SER A 171 15.66 7.55 4.91
CA SER A 171 16.84 7.42 5.78
C SER A 171 17.63 6.11 5.58
N LEU A 172 17.00 5.09 4.98
CA LEU A 172 17.64 3.81 4.66
C LEU A 172 18.33 3.80 3.29
N TRP A 173 18.14 4.84 2.46
CA TRP A 173 18.67 4.88 1.10
C TRP A 173 20.16 5.23 1.10
N SER A 174 20.89 4.56 0.23
CA SER A 174 22.32 4.85 0.00
C SER A 174 22.48 5.91 -1.09
N PRO A 175 23.48 6.82 -0.99
CA PRO A 175 23.77 7.76 -2.05
C PRO A 175 23.99 7.08 -3.39
N GLY A 176 23.35 7.60 -4.45
CA GLY A 176 23.36 7.02 -5.79
C GLY A 176 22.33 5.92 -6.04
N GLU A 177 21.68 5.41 -5.00
CA GLU A 177 20.67 4.37 -5.11
C GLU A 177 19.45 4.85 -5.91
N ILE A 178 18.99 4.02 -6.87
CA ILE A 178 17.82 4.30 -7.68
C ILE A 178 16.71 3.34 -7.29
N ILE A 179 15.54 3.89 -6.97
CA ILE A 179 14.37 3.13 -6.53
C ILE A 179 13.19 3.43 -7.45
N ALA A 180 12.55 2.37 -7.96
CA ALA A 180 11.25 2.46 -8.60
C ALA A 180 10.14 2.29 -7.55
N ASP A 181 9.30 3.29 -7.39
CA ASP A 181 8.17 3.24 -6.45
C ASP A 181 6.86 3.55 -7.17
N THR A 182 5.89 2.61 -7.06
CA THR A 182 4.61 2.70 -7.77
C THR A 182 3.50 3.11 -6.83
N TYR A 183 2.82 4.18 -7.15
CA TYR A 183 1.68 4.76 -6.43
C TYR A 183 0.40 4.48 -7.21
N VAL A 184 -0.60 3.92 -6.54
CA VAL A 184 -1.93 3.68 -7.12
C VAL A 184 -2.89 4.71 -6.55
N LEU A 185 -3.41 5.57 -7.43
CA LEU A 185 -4.40 6.58 -7.12
C LEU A 185 -5.79 6.09 -7.53
N ALA A 186 -6.73 6.11 -6.60
CA ALA A 186 -8.12 5.76 -6.86
C ALA A 186 -8.88 7.03 -7.30
N ILE A 187 -9.43 7.01 -8.50
CA ILE A 187 -10.29 8.09 -8.98
C ILE A 187 -11.66 7.93 -8.31
N PRO A 188 -12.17 8.92 -7.58
CA PRO A 188 -13.48 8.82 -6.96
C PRO A 188 -14.58 8.52 -7.97
N ALA A 189 -15.53 7.65 -7.62
CA ALA A 189 -16.69 7.39 -8.47
C ALA A 189 -17.56 8.65 -8.71
N THR A 190 -17.38 9.67 -7.87
CA THR A 190 -18.05 10.97 -7.96
C THR A 190 -17.24 12.02 -8.73
N ALA A 191 -16.09 11.64 -9.31
CA ALA A 191 -15.28 12.56 -10.09
C ALA A 191 -16.05 13.08 -11.31
N LEU A 192 -16.00 14.40 -11.49
CA LEU A 192 -16.66 15.04 -12.65
C LEU A 192 -15.83 14.81 -13.90
N THR A 193 -16.47 14.34 -14.96
CA THR A 193 -15.84 14.06 -16.26
C THR A 193 -16.60 14.78 -17.40
N PRO A 194 -15.93 15.12 -18.53
CA PRO A 194 -14.48 14.98 -18.75
C PRO A 194 -13.68 16.01 -17.96
N ALA A 195 -12.48 15.67 -17.56
CA ALA A 195 -11.54 16.62 -16.94
C ALA A 195 -10.11 16.28 -17.34
N GLU A 196 -9.28 17.29 -17.57
CA GLU A 196 -7.84 17.15 -17.64
C GLU A 196 -7.28 17.25 -16.23
N ALA A 197 -6.28 16.43 -15.91
CA ALA A 197 -5.61 16.44 -14.63
C ALA A 197 -4.11 16.66 -14.81
N GLN A 198 -3.55 17.51 -13.96
CA GLN A 198 -2.11 17.67 -13.81
C GLN A 198 -1.64 16.80 -12.63
N CYS A 199 -0.47 16.19 -12.77
CA CYS A 199 0.13 15.41 -11.70
C CYS A 199 1.17 16.27 -10.98
N GLU A 200 0.89 16.62 -9.73
CA GLU A 200 1.84 17.24 -8.81
C GLU A 200 2.55 16.14 -8.00
N VAL A 201 3.88 16.21 -7.93
CA VAL A 201 4.69 15.29 -7.13
C VAL A 201 5.63 16.10 -6.25
N GLY A 202 5.70 15.75 -4.98
CA GLY A 202 6.61 16.41 -4.06
C GLY A 202 7.01 15.54 -2.89
N LEU A 203 7.88 16.10 -2.07
CA LEU A 203 8.42 15.50 -0.86
C LEU A 203 8.18 16.43 0.32
N TYR A 204 7.79 15.88 1.44
CA TYR A 204 7.67 16.62 2.69
C TYR A 204 8.08 15.78 3.90
N GLU A 205 8.53 16.47 4.94
CA GLU A 205 8.75 15.86 6.24
C GLU A 205 7.41 15.71 6.97
N LEU A 206 7.05 14.49 7.34
CA LEU A 206 5.74 14.20 7.93
C LEU A 206 5.53 14.90 9.29
N ALA A 207 6.60 15.08 10.08
CA ALA A 207 6.51 15.66 11.41
C ALA A 207 6.22 17.17 11.38
N SER A 208 6.85 17.90 10.47
CA SER A 208 6.72 19.37 10.34
C SER A 208 5.73 19.80 9.27
N GLY A 209 5.42 18.92 8.29
CA GLY A 209 4.70 19.26 7.08
C GLY A 209 5.51 20.09 6.09
N THR A 210 6.80 20.31 6.37
CA THR A 210 7.67 21.15 5.51
C THR A 210 7.95 20.43 4.20
N ARG A 211 7.61 21.05 3.07
CA ARG A 211 7.91 20.57 1.73
C ARG A 211 9.37 20.85 1.37
N LEU A 212 9.98 19.96 0.61
CA LEU A 212 11.30 20.21 0.04
C LEU A 212 11.19 21.12 -1.20
N PRO A 213 12.07 22.12 -1.32
CA PRO A 213 12.12 22.97 -2.52
C PRO A 213 12.47 22.11 -3.75
N VAL A 214 11.86 22.44 -4.88
CA VAL A 214 12.04 21.73 -6.13
C VAL A 214 12.79 22.59 -7.13
N VAL A 215 13.81 22.01 -7.74
CA VAL A 215 14.59 22.62 -8.82
C VAL A 215 14.48 21.72 -10.04
N ASP A 216 14.05 22.28 -11.16
CA ASP A 216 13.94 21.54 -12.42
C ASP A 216 15.30 21.19 -13.03
N ALA A 217 15.29 20.43 -14.13
CA ALA A 217 16.51 20.01 -14.82
C ALA A 217 17.30 21.19 -15.42
N ALA A 218 16.67 22.35 -15.62
CA ALA A 218 17.30 23.59 -16.14
C ALA A 218 17.83 24.51 -15.02
N GLY A 219 17.61 24.13 -13.74
CA GLY A 219 18.01 24.93 -12.57
C GLY A 219 16.98 26.00 -12.17
N GLY A 220 15.78 25.96 -12.75
CA GLY A 220 14.68 26.84 -12.36
C GLY A 220 14.03 26.35 -11.07
N ALA A 221 13.86 27.26 -10.08
CA ALA A 221 13.09 26.96 -8.89
C ALA A 221 11.61 26.78 -9.28
N GLN A 222 11.08 25.60 -9.02
CA GLN A 222 9.65 25.35 -9.04
C GLN A 222 9.16 25.65 -7.62
N GLY A 223 8.20 26.55 -7.46
CA GLY A 223 7.72 26.92 -6.14
C GLY A 223 7.26 25.72 -5.32
N ASP A 224 7.44 25.84 -4.02
CA ASP A 224 6.88 24.93 -3.02
C ASP A 224 5.38 25.23 -2.81
N ASN A 225 4.57 24.98 -3.81
CA ASN A 225 3.12 25.19 -3.69
C ASN A 225 2.43 24.09 -2.89
#